data_9d6262169f8226b442e4f514efda7ee4
#
_entry.id   9d6262169f8226b442e4f514efda7ee4
#
_cell.length_a   1.000
_cell.length_b   1.000
_cell.length_c   1.000
_cell.angle_alpha   90.00
_cell.angle_beta   90.00
_cell.angle_gamma   90.00
#
_symmetry.space_group_name_H-M   'P 1'
#
loop_
_entity.id
_entity.type
_entity.pdbx_description
1 polymer ?
#
loop_
_entity_poly.entity_id
_entity_poly.type
_entity_poly.pdbx_seq_one_letter_code
_entity_poly.pdbx_strand_id
1 'polypeptide(L)'
;MSDVVSSIAGELEVQVVQAEAAARPPLLVVFNHGYGASGEDLVPFVPELLEREPRLAPVRFAFPAGTLSLGMAAWGDARAWWPLDWMKLSTLSRSPEGRQELRNEVPEGMGSARRKLQGCVEALLAGTGLPPERVVLGGFSQGAMLATDLALSWEQRPAALVALSSVLLAAEKWRALAPRRAGLPVIQSHGRQDPILPYSEGEALRDFLTAAGLAVEFIPFDGPHTVHPDALDRVARLLGSLLPS
;
A
#
# COMPACT_ATOMS: atom_id res chain seq x y z
N MET A 1 5.64 -4.22 24.52
CA MET A 1 6.11 -4.64 23.19
C MET A 1 4.91 -5.23 22.48
N SER A 2 4.61 -4.77 21.28
CA SER A 2 3.53 -5.35 20.48
C SER A 2 3.94 -6.75 20.06
N ASP A 3 3.10 -7.76 20.33
CA ASP A 3 3.36 -9.12 19.87
C ASP A 3 3.15 -9.19 18.36
N VAL A 4 4.14 -9.70 17.64
CA VAL A 4 4.03 -10.00 16.22
C VAL A 4 3.60 -11.46 16.09
N VAL A 5 2.45 -11.69 15.47
CA VAL A 5 1.90 -13.04 15.27
C VAL A 5 1.89 -13.37 13.78
N SER A 6 2.62 -14.42 13.41
CA SER A 6 2.57 -14.96 12.05
C SER A 6 1.34 -15.85 11.88
N SER A 7 0.60 -15.65 10.80
CA SER A 7 -0.59 -16.42 10.46
C SER A 7 -0.76 -16.57 8.95
N ILE A 8 -1.75 -17.33 8.54
CA ILE A 8 -2.19 -17.40 7.14
C ILE A 8 -3.58 -16.79 7.05
N ALA A 9 -3.75 -15.83 6.15
CA ALA A 9 -5.04 -15.24 5.83
C ALA A 9 -5.30 -15.38 4.31
N GLY A 10 -6.36 -16.07 3.95
CA GLY A 10 -6.56 -16.51 2.56
C GLY A 10 -5.39 -17.38 2.09
N GLU A 11 -4.71 -16.94 1.03
CA GLU A 11 -3.53 -17.63 0.46
C GLU A 11 -2.20 -17.00 0.89
N LEU A 12 -2.20 -15.97 1.76
CA LEU A 12 -0.99 -15.21 2.10
C LEU A 12 -0.53 -15.48 3.53
N GLU A 13 0.78 -15.60 3.69
CA GLU A 13 1.43 -15.44 4.99
C GLU A 13 1.30 -13.97 5.42
N VAL A 14 0.94 -13.74 6.67
CA VAL A 14 0.67 -12.40 7.21
C VAL A 14 1.29 -12.25 8.58
N GLN A 15 2.06 -11.19 8.78
CA GLN A 15 2.42 -10.73 10.11
C GLN A 15 1.31 -9.83 10.64
N VAL A 16 0.79 -10.14 11.81
CA VAL A 16 -0.26 -9.35 12.47
C VAL A 16 0.31 -8.74 13.74
N VAL A 17 0.12 -7.43 13.89
CA VAL A 17 0.59 -6.66 15.04
C VAL A 17 -0.58 -5.90 15.63
N GLN A 18 -0.74 -6.00 16.94
CA GLN A 18 -1.71 -5.25 17.72
C GLN A 18 -1.11 -4.95 19.09
N ALA A 19 -0.93 -3.67 19.41
CA ALA A 19 -0.21 -3.28 20.63
C ALA A 19 -1.06 -3.47 21.89
N GLU A 20 -2.38 -3.32 21.77
CA GLU A 20 -3.35 -3.58 22.81
C GLU A 20 -4.37 -4.61 22.33
N ALA A 21 -4.49 -5.71 23.03
CA ALA A 21 -5.41 -6.77 22.65
C ALA A 21 -6.87 -6.29 22.72
N ALA A 22 -7.52 -6.25 21.57
CA ALA A 22 -8.94 -6.00 21.44
C ALA A 22 -9.59 -7.12 20.66
N ALA A 23 -10.62 -7.74 21.23
CA ALA A 23 -11.37 -8.80 20.55
C ALA A 23 -11.98 -8.28 19.23
N ARG A 24 -12.36 -6.99 19.20
CA ARG A 24 -12.85 -6.29 18.03
C ARG A 24 -12.05 -5.00 17.86
N PRO A 25 -11.01 -4.99 17.02
CA PRO A 25 -10.22 -3.79 16.77
C PRO A 25 -11.09 -2.71 16.12
N PRO A 26 -10.81 -1.41 16.31
CA PRO A 26 -11.59 -0.34 15.70
C PRO A 26 -11.30 -0.18 14.19
N LEU A 27 -10.14 -0.66 13.74
CA LEU A 27 -9.64 -0.51 12.39
C LEU A 27 -8.71 -1.67 12.04
N LEU A 28 -8.72 -2.08 10.77
CA LEU A 28 -7.73 -2.98 10.18
C LEU A 28 -6.89 -2.18 9.17
N VAL A 29 -5.58 -2.18 9.37
CA VAL A 29 -4.62 -1.53 8.45
C VAL A 29 -3.80 -2.60 7.78
N VAL A 30 -3.82 -2.67 6.44
CA VAL A 30 -3.08 -3.65 5.66
C VAL A 30 -2.00 -2.93 4.86
N PHE A 31 -0.73 -3.17 5.21
CA PHE A 31 0.43 -2.60 4.54
C PHE A 31 1.20 -3.65 3.73
N ASN A 32 1.41 -3.36 2.46
CA ASN A 32 2.05 -4.24 1.51
C ASN A 32 3.48 -3.77 1.22
N HIS A 33 4.45 -4.67 1.33
CA HIS A 33 5.87 -4.37 1.14
C HIS A 33 6.25 -4.10 -0.32
N GLY A 34 7.42 -3.49 -0.54
CA GLY A 34 8.00 -3.25 -1.86
C GLY A 34 8.61 -4.50 -2.50
N TYR A 35 8.99 -4.40 -3.78
CA TYR A 35 9.70 -5.45 -4.50
C TYR A 35 11.04 -5.77 -3.83
N GLY A 36 11.33 -7.04 -3.58
CA GLY A 36 12.57 -7.50 -2.96
C GLY A 36 12.61 -7.44 -1.45
N ALA A 37 11.56 -6.92 -0.80
CA ALA A 37 11.43 -6.89 0.65
C ALA A 37 10.74 -8.15 1.19
N SER A 38 10.86 -8.42 2.47
CA SER A 38 10.10 -9.46 3.16
C SER A 38 8.71 -8.97 3.60
N GLY A 39 7.83 -9.90 4.00
CA GLY A 39 6.56 -9.54 4.62
C GLY A 39 6.69 -8.77 5.94
N GLU A 40 7.87 -8.77 6.55
CA GLU A 40 8.14 -8.09 7.82
C GLU A 40 8.71 -6.67 7.66
N ASP A 41 9.05 -6.27 6.43
CA ASP A 41 9.76 -5.02 6.13
C ASP A 41 9.09 -3.76 6.71
N LEU A 42 7.76 -3.73 6.67
CA LEU A 42 6.99 -2.58 7.16
C LEU A 42 6.47 -2.74 8.61
N VAL A 43 6.73 -3.86 9.28
CA VAL A 43 6.36 -4.06 10.69
C VAL A 43 6.92 -2.96 11.61
N PRO A 44 8.15 -2.44 11.41
CA PRO A 44 8.70 -1.32 12.17
C PRO A 44 7.88 -0.02 12.10
N PHE A 45 6.94 0.12 11.16
CA PHE A 45 6.05 1.29 11.14
C PHE A 45 5.10 1.33 12.35
N VAL A 46 4.76 0.17 12.94
CA VAL A 46 3.79 0.15 14.05
C VAL A 46 4.28 0.95 15.25
N PRO A 47 5.47 0.69 15.84
CA PRO A 47 5.95 1.50 16.95
C PRO A 47 6.06 3.00 16.59
N GLU A 48 6.50 3.32 15.36
CA GLU A 48 6.59 4.71 14.91
C GLU A 48 5.22 5.41 14.81
N LEU A 49 4.19 4.70 14.34
CA LEU A 49 2.83 5.23 14.28
C LEU A 49 2.23 5.39 15.68
N LEU A 50 2.52 4.47 16.61
CA LEU A 50 2.07 4.54 17.99
C LEU A 50 2.70 5.70 18.77
N GLU A 51 3.96 6.03 18.51
CA GLU A 51 4.61 7.22 19.08
C GLU A 51 3.92 8.51 18.64
N ARG A 52 3.46 8.58 17.39
CA ARG A 52 2.77 9.75 16.80
C ARG A 52 1.31 9.85 17.21
N GLU A 53 0.64 8.71 17.36
CA GLU A 53 -0.79 8.63 17.71
C GLU A 53 -1.03 7.41 18.62
N PRO A 54 -0.91 7.55 19.94
CA PRO A 54 -1.08 6.45 20.90
C PRO A 54 -2.45 5.77 20.88
N ARG A 55 -3.51 6.47 20.40
CA ARG A 55 -4.85 5.89 20.24
C ARG A 55 -4.92 4.77 19.22
N LEU A 56 -3.84 4.56 18.43
CA LEU A 56 -3.73 3.43 17.50
C LEU A 56 -3.42 2.09 18.21
N ALA A 57 -3.17 2.06 19.50
CA ALA A 57 -2.83 0.83 20.25
C ALA A 57 -3.81 -0.35 20.01
N PRO A 58 -5.15 -0.17 19.95
CA PRO A 58 -6.09 -1.25 19.66
C PRO A 58 -6.27 -1.56 18.15
N VAL A 59 -5.64 -0.80 17.27
CA VAL A 59 -5.70 -1.04 15.81
C VAL A 59 -4.96 -2.32 15.45
N ARG A 60 -5.54 -3.10 14.54
CA ARG A 60 -4.89 -4.29 13.98
C ARG A 60 -4.14 -3.92 12.71
N PHE A 61 -2.84 -4.11 12.73
CA PHE A 61 -1.98 -3.97 11.57
C PHE A 61 -1.67 -5.35 10.98
N ALA A 62 -1.74 -5.47 9.67
CA ALA A 62 -1.46 -6.70 8.95
C ALA A 62 -0.47 -6.42 7.81
N PHE A 63 0.53 -7.26 7.69
CA PHE A 63 1.62 -7.16 6.73
C PHE A 63 1.70 -8.45 5.91
N PRO A 64 0.94 -8.57 4.82
CA PRO A 64 0.98 -9.74 3.96
C PRO A 64 2.30 -9.84 3.21
N ALA A 65 2.79 -11.07 3.01
CA ALA A 65 3.96 -11.37 2.20
C ALA A 65 3.58 -11.67 0.76
N GLY A 66 4.33 -11.11 -0.19
CA GLY A 66 4.20 -11.41 -1.62
C GLY A 66 4.49 -12.88 -1.91
N THR A 67 3.76 -13.48 -2.85
CA THR A 67 3.85 -14.91 -3.14
C THR A 67 5.00 -15.30 -4.08
N LEU A 68 5.60 -14.33 -4.76
CA LEU A 68 6.74 -14.57 -5.63
C LEU A 68 8.03 -14.50 -4.80
N SER A 69 8.67 -15.66 -4.60
CA SER A 69 10.01 -15.71 -4.00
C SER A 69 11.06 -15.28 -5.03
N LEU A 70 11.92 -14.36 -4.64
CA LEU A 70 13.08 -13.91 -5.43
C LEU A 70 14.38 -14.61 -5.00
N GLY A 71 14.25 -15.60 -4.11
CA GLY A 71 15.37 -16.33 -3.51
C GLY A 71 15.91 -15.65 -2.25
N MET A 72 16.94 -16.25 -1.68
CA MET A 72 17.64 -15.67 -0.52
C MET A 72 18.51 -14.51 -1.00
N ALA A 73 18.08 -13.30 -0.66
CA ALA A 73 18.94 -12.12 -0.75
C ALA A 73 19.83 -12.01 0.49
N ALA A 74 20.83 -11.11 0.44
CA ALA A 74 21.70 -10.82 1.58
C ALA A 74 20.94 -10.40 2.86
N TRP A 75 19.67 -10.05 2.73
CA TRP A 75 18.78 -9.52 3.76
C TRP A 75 17.62 -10.46 4.13
N GLY A 76 17.64 -11.73 3.72
CA GLY A 76 16.61 -12.71 4.07
C GLY A 76 15.71 -13.12 2.89
N ASP A 77 14.43 -13.46 3.17
CA ASP A 77 13.47 -13.96 2.21
C ASP A 77 12.89 -12.80 1.36
N ALA A 78 13.55 -12.55 0.23
CA ALA A 78 13.11 -11.51 -0.71
C ALA A 78 11.86 -11.96 -1.47
N ARG A 79 10.82 -11.15 -1.43
CA ARG A 79 9.51 -11.41 -2.01
C ARG A 79 9.08 -10.31 -2.99
N ALA A 80 8.13 -10.63 -3.84
CA ALA A 80 7.47 -9.67 -4.72
C ALA A 80 6.01 -10.06 -4.96
N TRP A 81 5.22 -9.12 -5.46
CA TRP A 81 3.82 -9.33 -5.81
C TRP A 81 3.67 -9.82 -7.26
N TRP A 82 4.53 -9.31 -8.15
CA TRP A 82 4.68 -9.76 -9.53
C TRP A 82 6.11 -9.53 -10.02
N PRO A 83 6.55 -10.22 -11.09
CA PRO A 83 7.89 -10.01 -11.63
C PRO A 83 8.03 -8.62 -12.25
N LEU A 84 9.24 -8.05 -12.20
CA LEU A 84 9.60 -6.80 -12.85
C LEU A 84 10.63 -7.06 -13.95
N ASP A 85 10.37 -6.53 -15.13
CA ASP A 85 11.36 -6.43 -16.20
C ASP A 85 12.17 -5.15 -16.03
N TRP A 86 13.28 -5.25 -15.31
CA TRP A 86 14.16 -4.13 -15.03
C TRP A 86 14.75 -3.49 -16.27
N MET A 87 15.01 -4.28 -17.33
CA MET A 87 15.53 -3.76 -18.60
C MET A 87 14.48 -2.90 -19.29
N LYS A 88 13.26 -3.39 -19.38
CA LYS A 88 12.11 -2.64 -19.92
C LYS A 88 11.87 -1.36 -19.14
N LEU A 89 11.77 -1.47 -17.81
CA LEU A 89 11.56 -0.32 -16.92
C LEU A 89 12.64 0.75 -17.10
N SER A 90 13.93 0.35 -17.07
CA SER A 90 15.04 1.29 -17.22
C SER A 90 15.11 1.93 -18.61
N THR A 91 14.63 1.25 -19.63
CA THR A 91 14.60 1.77 -21.00
C THR A 91 13.46 2.76 -21.19
N LEU A 92 12.23 2.34 -20.84
CA LEU A 92 11.03 3.14 -21.06
C LEU A 92 10.94 4.36 -20.14
N SER A 93 11.46 4.29 -18.92
CA SER A 93 11.42 5.44 -18.00
C SER A 93 12.20 6.66 -18.48
N ARG A 94 13.09 6.51 -19.48
CA ARG A 94 13.96 7.59 -19.99
C ARG A 94 13.26 8.58 -20.91
N SER A 95 12.15 8.19 -21.53
CA SER A 95 11.41 9.06 -22.47
C SER A 95 9.99 9.32 -21.99
N PRO A 96 9.38 10.46 -22.36
CA PRO A 96 7.97 10.72 -22.06
C PRO A 96 7.02 9.66 -22.63
N GLU A 97 7.28 9.21 -23.86
CA GLU A 97 6.48 8.19 -24.55
C GLU A 97 6.59 6.85 -23.85
N GLY A 98 7.79 6.45 -23.44
CA GLY A 98 8.01 5.21 -22.69
C GLY A 98 7.35 5.26 -21.32
N ARG A 99 7.41 6.37 -20.59
CA ARG A 99 6.67 6.54 -19.34
C ARG A 99 5.16 6.43 -19.54
N GLN A 100 4.62 6.99 -20.64
CA GLN A 100 3.20 6.83 -20.96
C GLN A 100 2.83 5.37 -21.24
N GLU A 101 3.71 4.62 -21.92
CA GLU A 101 3.52 3.18 -22.11
C GLU A 101 3.48 2.44 -20.76
N LEU A 102 4.44 2.71 -19.85
CA LEU A 102 4.47 2.11 -18.51
C LEU A 102 3.22 2.43 -17.70
N ARG A 103 2.69 3.65 -17.77
CA ARG A 103 1.44 4.03 -17.08
C ARG A 103 0.24 3.20 -17.55
N ASN A 104 0.20 2.82 -18.80
CA ASN A 104 -0.91 2.02 -19.38
C ASN A 104 -0.72 0.52 -19.20
N GLU A 105 0.49 0.09 -18.86
CA GLU A 105 0.79 -1.32 -18.67
C GLU A 105 0.03 -1.92 -17.49
N VAL A 106 -0.52 -3.11 -17.70
CA VAL A 106 -1.00 -3.99 -16.65
C VAL A 106 0.05 -5.07 -16.45
N PRO A 107 0.89 -5.00 -15.42
CA PRO A 107 1.95 -5.99 -15.21
C PRO A 107 1.40 -7.42 -15.14
N GLU A 108 2.11 -8.36 -15.77
CA GLU A 108 1.78 -9.78 -15.65
C GLU A 108 1.86 -10.20 -14.17
N GLY A 109 0.86 -10.94 -13.70
CA GLY A 109 0.75 -11.36 -12.30
C GLY A 109 0.06 -10.37 -11.37
N MET A 110 -0.02 -9.06 -11.69
CA MET A 110 -0.68 -8.06 -10.85
C MET A 110 -2.13 -8.43 -10.51
N GLY A 111 -2.89 -8.92 -11.49
CA GLY A 111 -4.27 -9.34 -11.28
C GLY A 111 -4.40 -10.54 -10.33
N SER A 112 -3.43 -11.48 -10.36
CA SER A 112 -3.37 -12.59 -9.42
C SER A 112 -3.02 -12.13 -8.01
N ALA A 113 -1.99 -11.28 -7.88
CA ALA A 113 -1.59 -10.68 -6.60
C ALA A 113 -2.76 -9.93 -5.95
N ARG A 114 -3.50 -9.14 -6.73
CA ARG A 114 -4.69 -8.42 -6.24
C ARG A 114 -5.76 -9.37 -5.71
N ARG A 115 -6.09 -10.47 -6.41
CA ARG A 115 -7.08 -11.44 -5.91
C ARG A 115 -6.64 -12.10 -4.62
N LYS A 116 -5.36 -12.47 -4.49
CA LYS A 116 -4.80 -13.03 -3.26
C LYS A 116 -4.82 -12.03 -2.11
N LEU A 117 -4.44 -10.78 -2.36
CA LEU A 117 -4.53 -9.72 -1.35
C LEU A 117 -5.98 -9.47 -0.94
N GLN A 118 -6.93 -9.45 -1.88
CA GLN A 118 -8.35 -9.34 -1.58
C GLN A 118 -8.84 -10.47 -0.67
N GLY A 119 -8.54 -11.73 -1.02
CA GLY A 119 -8.88 -12.89 -0.19
C GLY A 119 -8.25 -12.84 1.21
N CYS A 120 -7.02 -12.32 1.32
CA CYS A 120 -6.36 -12.07 2.59
C CYS A 120 -7.13 -11.04 3.43
N VAL A 121 -7.48 -9.90 2.86
CA VAL A 121 -8.25 -8.84 3.53
C VAL A 121 -9.61 -9.37 3.98
N GLU A 122 -10.32 -10.10 3.14
CA GLU A 122 -11.62 -10.69 3.46
C GLU A 122 -11.53 -11.73 4.60
N ALA A 123 -10.48 -12.55 4.62
CA ALA A 123 -10.24 -13.50 5.71
C ALA A 123 -9.94 -12.78 7.05
N LEU A 124 -9.15 -11.70 7.00
CA LEU A 124 -8.87 -10.88 8.18
C LEU A 124 -10.13 -10.18 8.70
N LEU A 125 -10.99 -9.68 7.80
CA LEU A 125 -12.27 -9.08 8.17
C LEU A 125 -13.20 -10.11 8.83
N ALA A 126 -13.31 -11.30 8.26
CA ALA A 126 -14.11 -12.38 8.85
C ALA A 126 -13.65 -12.73 10.27
N GLY A 127 -12.33 -12.74 10.52
CA GLY A 127 -11.74 -12.99 11.84
C GLY A 127 -11.96 -11.86 12.85
N THR A 128 -12.23 -10.63 12.40
CA THR A 128 -12.42 -9.47 13.29
C THR A 128 -13.88 -9.04 13.42
N GLY A 129 -14.74 -9.44 12.49
CA GLY A 129 -16.10 -8.95 12.37
C GLY A 129 -16.20 -7.47 12.00
N LEU A 130 -15.14 -6.89 11.43
CA LEU A 130 -15.14 -5.51 10.93
C LEU A 130 -15.82 -5.43 9.57
N PRO A 131 -16.54 -4.33 9.28
CA PRO A 131 -17.00 -4.06 7.93
C PRO A 131 -15.86 -3.51 7.06
N PRO A 132 -15.95 -3.64 5.72
CA PRO A 132 -14.93 -3.17 4.77
C PRO A 132 -14.55 -1.69 4.91
N GLU A 133 -15.49 -0.84 5.33
CA GLU A 133 -15.30 0.59 5.59
C GLU A 133 -14.38 0.88 6.78
N ARG A 134 -13.94 -0.15 7.46
CA ARG A 134 -12.93 -0.11 8.54
C ARG A 134 -11.59 -0.70 8.11
N VAL A 135 -11.34 -0.82 6.81
CA VAL A 135 -10.05 -1.24 6.25
C VAL A 135 -9.31 -0.05 5.66
N VAL A 136 -8.07 0.12 6.05
CA VAL A 136 -7.11 0.98 5.35
C VAL A 136 -6.19 0.08 4.54
N LEU A 137 -6.13 0.33 3.23
CA LEU A 137 -5.22 -0.35 2.33
C LEU A 137 -4.01 0.54 2.10
N GLY A 138 -2.80 -0.02 2.20
CA GLY A 138 -1.61 0.77 1.96
C GLY A 138 -0.40 -0.08 1.60
N GLY A 139 0.71 0.59 1.37
CA GLY A 139 1.98 -0.06 1.09
C GLY A 139 3.05 0.90 0.60
N PHE A 140 4.19 0.32 0.30
CA PHE A 140 5.35 1.01 -0.24
C PHE A 140 5.69 0.46 -1.62
N SER A 141 6.05 1.34 -2.58
CA SER A 141 6.53 0.95 -3.91
C SER A 141 5.55 0.00 -4.62
N GLN A 142 5.98 -1.21 -5.01
CA GLN A 142 5.13 -2.22 -5.64
C GLN A 142 3.90 -2.57 -4.78
N GLY A 143 4.06 -2.65 -3.46
CA GLY A 143 2.95 -2.89 -2.53
C GLY A 143 1.93 -1.75 -2.50
N ALA A 144 2.36 -0.51 -2.69
CA ALA A 144 1.47 0.64 -2.80
C ALA A 144 0.68 0.63 -4.12
N MET A 145 1.32 0.20 -5.22
CA MET A 145 0.63 0.00 -6.50
C MET A 145 -0.45 -1.08 -6.37
N LEU A 146 -0.14 -2.19 -5.70
CA LEU A 146 -1.09 -3.27 -5.43
C LEU A 146 -2.26 -2.80 -4.56
N ALA A 147 -1.98 -2.08 -3.48
CA ALA A 147 -2.99 -1.49 -2.61
C ALA A 147 -3.91 -0.54 -3.39
N THR A 148 -3.34 0.28 -4.30
CA THR A 148 -4.11 1.16 -5.18
C THR A 148 -5.02 0.36 -6.11
N ASP A 149 -4.48 -0.68 -6.77
CA ASP A 149 -5.28 -1.53 -7.66
C ASP A 149 -6.44 -2.22 -6.91
N LEU A 150 -6.19 -2.71 -5.70
CA LEU A 150 -7.24 -3.30 -4.86
C LEU A 150 -8.25 -2.24 -4.43
N ALA A 151 -7.81 -1.09 -3.92
CA ALA A 151 -8.70 -0.03 -3.45
C ALA A 151 -9.66 0.45 -4.56
N LEU A 152 -9.19 0.51 -5.82
CA LEU A 152 -10.01 0.91 -6.96
C LEU A 152 -10.90 -0.22 -7.48
N SER A 153 -10.42 -1.48 -7.46
CA SER A 153 -11.10 -2.63 -8.08
C SER A 153 -12.05 -3.38 -7.14
N TRP A 154 -11.86 -3.30 -5.83
CA TRP A 154 -12.70 -4.00 -4.85
C TRP A 154 -14.15 -3.51 -4.94
N GLU A 155 -15.12 -4.39 -4.79
CA GLU A 155 -16.53 -3.99 -4.77
C GLU A 155 -16.86 -3.16 -3.52
N GLN A 156 -16.24 -3.51 -2.41
CA GLN A 156 -16.38 -2.80 -1.15
C GLN A 156 -15.57 -1.49 -1.15
N ARG A 157 -15.93 -0.55 -0.26
CA ARG A 157 -15.22 0.71 -0.12
C ARG A 157 -14.31 0.63 1.11
N PRO A 158 -12.97 0.73 0.96
CA PRO A 158 -12.08 0.85 2.12
C PRO A 158 -12.26 2.22 2.79
N ALA A 159 -11.76 2.35 4.04
CA ALA A 159 -11.74 3.60 4.78
C ALA A 159 -10.80 4.64 4.16
N ALA A 160 -9.63 4.21 3.70
CA ALA A 160 -8.60 5.06 3.12
C ALA A 160 -7.58 4.25 2.29
N LEU A 161 -6.76 4.96 1.52
CA LEU A 161 -5.59 4.45 0.81
C LEU A 161 -4.32 5.17 1.28
N VAL A 162 -3.22 4.41 1.47
CA VAL A 162 -1.89 4.94 1.76
C VAL A 162 -0.92 4.47 0.67
N ALA A 163 -0.49 5.37 -0.20
CA ALA A 163 0.34 5.10 -1.37
C ALA A 163 1.74 5.74 -1.23
N LEU A 164 2.67 5.02 -0.58
CA LEU A 164 4.02 5.52 -0.33
C LEU A 164 4.95 5.16 -1.50
N SER A 165 5.57 6.17 -2.12
CA SER A 165 6.45 6.03 -3.30
C SER A 165 5.85 5.16 -4.41
N SER A 166 4.59 5.44 -4.76
CA SER A 166 3.81 4.72 -5.79
C SER A 166 3.74 5.52 -7.09
N VAL A 167 3.43 4.84 -8.19
CA VAL A 167 3.27 5.45 -9.50
C VAL A 167 1.97 5.01 -10.17
N LEU A 168 1.58 5.73 -11.22
CA LEU A 168 0.42 5.39 -12.04
C LEU A 168 0.72 4.15 -12.89
N LEU A 169 -0.10 3.12 -12.74
CA LEU A 169 -0.13 1.91 -13.55
C LEU A 169 -1.54 1.62 -14.06
N ALA A 170 -1.66 0.74 -15.04
CA ALA A 170 -2.96 0.26 -15.52
C ALA A 170 -3.96 1.41 -15.74
N ALA A 171 -3.50 2.56 -16.26
CA ALA A 171 -4.21 3.83 -16.27
C ALA A 171 -5.60 3.72 -16.90
N GLU A 172 -5.75 2.96 -18.01
CA GLU A 172 -7.04 2.75 -18.65
C GLU A 172 -8.03 2.01 -17.72
N LYS A 173 -7.57 0.94 -17.07
CA LYS A 173 -8.35 0.18 -16.11
C LYS A 173 -8.75 1.05 -14.92
N TRP A 174 -7.79 1.75 -14.35
CA TRP A 174 -8.03 2.58 -13.18
C TRP A 174 -8.94 3.77 -13.49
N ARG A 175 -8.87 4.35 -14.70
CA ARG A 175 -9.75 5.43 -15.14
C ARG A 175 -11.23 5.03 -15.12
N ALA A 176 -11.54 3.78 -15.46
CA ALA A 176 -12.91 3.26 -15.40
C ALA A 176 -13.41 3.03 -13.96
N LEU A 177 -12.51 2.78 -13.02
CA LEU A 177 -12.84 2.37 -11.65
C LEU A 177 -12.76 3.51 -10.64
N ALA A 178 -11.79 4.40 -10.77
CA ALA A 178 -11.48 5.44 -9.79
C ALA A 178 -12.66 6.38 -9.44
N PRO A 179 -13.55 6.78 -10.36
CA PRO A 179 -14.69 7.63 -10.01
C PRO A 179 -15.62 7.03 -8.95
N ARG A 180 -15.67 5.69 -8.81
CA ARG A 180 -16.44 5.03 -7.75
C ARG A 180 -15.88 5.30 -6.35
N ARG A 181 -14.66 5.83 -6.28
CA ARG A 181 -13.92 6.15 -5.05
C ARG A 181 -13.88 7.64 -4.75
N ALA A 182 -14.71 8.45 -5.41
CA ALA A 182 -14.79 9.88 -5.12
C ALA A 182 -14.92 10.12 -3.60
N GLY A 183 -14.13 11.06 -3.07
CA GLY A 183 -14.04 11.35 -1.64
C GLY A 183 -13.28 10.32 -0.79
N LEU A 184 -12.69 9.26 -1.38
CA LEU A 184 -11.81 8.35 -0.62
C LEU A 184 -10.56 9.12 -0.17
N PRO A 185 -10.24 9.16 1.16
CA PRO A 185 -9.00 9.74 1.65
C PRO A 185 -7.79 8.97 1.14
N VAL A 186 -6.78 9.70 0.65
CA VAL A 186 -5.52 9.14 0.16
C VAL A 186 -4.35 9.92 0.75
N ILE A 187 -3.46 9.24 1.46
CA ILE A 187 -2.12 9.76 1.76
C ILE A 187 -1.18 9.23 0.69
N GLN A 188 -0.53 10.12 -0.03
CA GLN A 188 0.46 9.77 -1.05
C GLN A 188 1.76 10.53 -0.78
N SER A 189 2.89 9.84 -0.76
CA SER A 189 4.21 10.48 -0.65
C SER A 189 5.14 10.06 -1.78
N HIS A 190 6.11 10.92 -2.11
CA HIS A 190 7.14 10.59 -3.12
C HIS A 190 8.39 11.43 -2.94
N GLY A 191 9.57 10.78 -3.05
CA GLY A 191 10.87 11.45 -3.00
C GLY A 191 11.21 12.19 -4.29
N ARG A 192 11.68 13.46 -4.18
CA ARG A 192 12.05 14.27 -5.35
C ARG A 192 13.28 13.74 -6.08
N GLN A 193 14.16 13.01 -5.36
CA GLN A 193 15.37 12.40 -5.90
C GLN A 193 15.24 10.88 -6.00
N ASP A 194 14.01 10.36 -6.17
CA ASP A 194 13.77 8.91 -6.31
C ASP A 194 14.46 8.38 -7.60
N PRO A 195 15.49 7.52 -7.47
CA PRO A 195 16.24 7.02 -8.62
C PRO A 195 15.57 5.80 -9.28
N ILE A 196 14.55 5.23 -8.65
CA ILE A 196 13.85 4.01 -9.08
C ILE A 196 12.56 4.36 -9.81
N LEU A 197 11.73 5.18 -9.17
CA LEU A 197 10.45 5.64 -9.68
C LEU A 197 10.50 7.17 -9.81
N PRO A 198 10.62 7.72 -11.03
CA PRO A 198 10.75 9.16 -11.21
C PRO A 198 9.64 9.94 -10.51
N TYR A 199 10.00 11.06 -9.85
CA TYR A 199 9.07 11.92 -9.12
C TYR A 199 7.86 12.33 -9.96
N SER A 200 8.05 12.60 -11.26
CA SER A 200 6.98 12.92 -12.20
C SER A 200 5.91 11.81 -12.31
N GLU A 201 6.26 10.56 -12.04
CA GLU A 201 5.30 9.45 -12.05
C GLU A 201 4.47 9.40 -10.76
N GLY A 202 5.04 9.83 -9.64
CA GLY A 202 4.29 10.10 -8.41
C GLY A 202 3.29 11.24 -8.61
N GLU A 203 3.72 12.34 -9.26
CA GLU A 203 2.82 13.45 -9.61
C GLU A 203 1.70 13.01 -10.56
N ALA A 204 2.01 12.18 -11.55
CA ALA A 204 1.01 11.64 -12.47
C ALA A 204 -0.06 10.81 -11.72
N LEU A 205 0.32 10.02 -10.71
CA LEU A 205 -0.62 9.29 -9.87
C LEU A 205 -1.49 10.24 -9.05
N ARG A 206 -0.88 11.25 -8.41
CA ARG A 206 -1.61 12.30 -7.67
C ARG A 206 -2.68 12.96 -8.54
N ASP A 207 -2.28 13.43 -9.70
CA ASP A 207 -3.16 14.15 -10.61
C ASP A 207 -4.30 13.27 -11.12
N PHE A 208 -3.97 12.01 -11.43
CA PHE A 208 -4.95 11.00 -11.84
C PHE A 208 -6.01 10.74 -10.75
N LEU A 209 -5.59 10.48 -9.50
CA LEU A 209 -6.49 10.19 -8.39
C LEU A 209 -7.33 11.44 -8.03
N THR A 210 -6.72 12.62 -8.04
CA THR A 210 -7.40 13.89 -7.78
C THR A 210 -8.45 14.18 -8.85
N ALA A 211 -8.11 14.00 -10.12
CA ALA A 211 -9.05 14.19 -11.24
C ALA A 211 -10.24 13.22 -11.18
N ALA A 212 -10.05 12.03 -10.60
CA ALA A 212 -11.12 11.06 -10.35
C ALA A 212 -11.96 11.37 -9.09
N GLY A 213 -11.65 12.46 -8.37
CA GLY A 213 -12.40 12.93 -7.21
C GLY A 213 -11.98 12.34 -5.87
N LEU A 214 -10.86 11.60 -5.79
CA LEU A 214 -10.33 11.13 -4.51
C LEU A 214 -9.74 12.31 -3.72
N ALA A 215 -9.78 12.23 -2.39
CA ALA A 215 -9.25 13.26 -1.50
C ALA A 215 -7.75 13.00 -1.22
N VAL A 216 -6.89 13.44 -2.14
CA VAL A 216 -5.44 13.16 -2.09
C VAL A 216 -4.72 14.23 -1.28
N GLU A 217 -4.04 13.83 -0.21
CA GLU A 217 -2.98 14.59 0.45
C GLU A 217 -1.63 14.09 -0.06
N PHE A 218 -0.95 14.91 -0.87
CA PHE A 218 0.35 14.58 -1.46
C PHE A 218 1.47 15.18 -0.65
N ILE A 219 2.43 14.36 -0.21
CA ILE A 219 3.57 14.72 0.61
C ILE A 219 4.86 14.51 -0.21
N PRO A 220 5.30 15.50 -0.98
CA PRO A 220 6.61 15.45 -1.61
C PRO A 220 7.70 15.71 -0.56
N PHE A 221 8.81 15.00 -0.67
CA PHE A 221 9.95 15.21 0.24
C PHE A 221 11.29 15.19 -0.52
N ASP A 222 12.29 15.84 0.06
CA ASP A 222 13.64 15.82 -0.48
C ASP A 222 14.36 14.54 -0.02
N GLY A 223 14.41 13.56 -0.90
CA GLY A 223 14.99 12.26 -0.60
C GLY A 223 14.81 11.23 -1.73
N PRO A 224 15.42 10.05 -1.55
CA PRO A 224 15.39 8.95 -2.51
C PRO A 224 14.09 8.12 -2.41
N HIS A 225 14.12 6.88 -2.95
CA HIS A 225 13.05 5.89 -2.85
C HIS A 225 12.93 5.33 -1.43
N THR A 226 12.20 6.02 -0.57
CA THR A 226 12.06 5.65 0.86
C THR A 226 10.71 6.14 1.41
N VAL A 227 10.44 5.83 2.67
CA VAL A 227 9.32 6.41 3.43
C VAL A 227 9.88 7.52 4.32
N HIS A 228 9.34 8.72 4.15
CA HIS A 228 9.77 9.89 4.93
C HIS A 228 8.95 10.01 6.23
N PRO A 229 9.55 10.48 7.34
CA PRO A 229 8.84 10.69 8.60
C PRO A 229 7.57 11.54 8.47
N ASP A 230 7.60 12.61 7.66
CA ASP A 230 6.41 13.44 7.43
C ASP A 230 5.23 12.66 6.84
N ALA A 231 5.51 11.64 6.00
CA ALA A 231 4.47 10.76 5.49
C ALA A 231 3.86 9.91 6.60
N LEU A 232 4.68 9.38 7.51
CA LEU A 232 4.19 8.62 8.68
C LEU A 232 3.39 9.52 9.64
N ASP A 233 3.76 10.79 9.80
CA ASP A 233 2.97 11.75 10.57
C ASP A 233 1.57 11.95 9.99
N ARG A 234 1.46 12.02 8.65
CA ARG A 234 0.16 12.15 7.98
C ARG A 234 -0.65 10.86 8.05
N VAL A 235 0.02 9.71 7.89
CA VAL A 235 -0.62 8.40 8.07
C VAL A 235 -1.17 8.26 9.49
N ALA A 236 -0.39 8.57 10.52
CA ALA A 236 -0.85 8.48 11.92
C ALA A 236 -2.08 9.37 12.18
N ARG A 237 -2.08 10.62 11.68
CA ARG A 237 -3.23 11.53 11.79
C ARG A 237 -4.46 11.00 11.06
N LEU A 238 -4.29 10.49 9.83
CA LEU A 238 -5.39 9.89 9.08
C LEU A 238 -5.99 8.71 9.86
N LEU A 239 -5.16 7.77 10.32
CA LEU A 239 -5.61 6.61 11.08
C LEU A 239 -6.33 7.04 12.36
N GLY A 240 -5.77 8.01 13.10
CA GLY A 240 -6.39 8.57 14.30
C GLY A 240 -7.76 9.21 14.05
N SER A 241 -7.95 9.86 12.90
CA SER A 241 -9.24 10.46 12.51
C SER A 241 -10.32 9.43 12.15
N LEU A 242 -9.93 8.21 11.81
CA LEU A 242 -10.83 7.10 11.50
C LEU A 242 -11.27 6.33 12.74
N LEU A 243 -10.67 6.58 13.92
CA LEU A 243 -11.06 5.93 15.16
C LEU A 243 -12.40 6.49 15.67
N PRO A 244 -13.17 5.70 16.41
CA PRO A 244 -14.32 6.20 17.16
C PRO A 244 -13.88 7.30 18.15
N SER A 245 -14.78 8.25 18.37
CA SER A 245 -14.63 9.30 19.39
C SER A 245 -14.65 8.72 20.79
#